data_3bf47d8b869555109c571214e10f0e9e
#
_entry.id   3bf47d8b869555109c571214e10f0e9e
#
_cell.length_a   1.000
_cell.length_b   1.000
_cell.length_c   1.000
_cell.angle_alpha   90.00
_cell.angle_beta   90.00
_cell.angle_gamma   90.00
#
_symmetry.space_group_name_H-M   'P 1'
#
loop_
_entity.id
_entity.type
_entity.pdbx_description
1 polymer ?
#
loop_
_entity_poly.entity_id
_entity_poly.type
_entity_poly.pdbx_seq_one_letter_code
_entity_poly.pdbx_strand_id
1 'polypeptide(L)'
;PIQEETGVEFASTHDGCMHACGHDGHTSILLGFAEYLKDFKPKKNILLIFQPAEEGPGGAKFIVDEGYLSKYNVKAVFGLHLFPSLAEGVIGTRPGPFMAQTGEIDIIIRGKSGHGAMPHTTIDTVLITAKLIEAYQSIVSRNVSPLDSAVLTFGKIEGGGARNIIAETVKIEGTCRTFSKELFEKIVKRMEDIHRGFELAYGVEITSDIRPMYPPVVNTPYLYEKFRNATQDFEYVELEPVMLAEDFAYYQEAVSGLFFFLGVKNEELGYVNPLHNCGFNFVEEVLVEGVKVYSKLLEEFEII
;
A
#
# COMPACT_ATOMS: atom_id res chain seq x y z
N PRO A 1 -8.51 6.50 12.26
CA PRO A 1 -8.98 6.87 13.59
C PRO A 1 -7.93 6.47 14.64
N ILE A 2 -7.09 7.44 15.04
CA ILE A 2 -6.03 7.27 16.04
C ILE A 2 -6.13 8.46 17.00
N GLN A 3 -6.10 8.20 18.32
CA GLN A 3 -6.02 9.26 19.32
C GLN A 3 -4.60 9.82 19.33
N GLU A 4 -4.47 11.12 19.09
CA GLU A 4 -3.16 11.77 19.10
C GLU A 4 -2.60 11.88 20.51
N GLU A 5 -1.31 11.55 20.67
CA GLU A 5 -0.55 11.61 21.93
C GLU A 5 0.81 12.31 21.73
N THR A 6 0.93 13.18 20.73
CA THR A 6 2.18 13.90 20.40
C THR A 6 2.52 14.97 21.43
N GLY A 7 1.52 15.55 22.11
CA GLY A 7 1.71 16.62 23.10
C GLY A 7 2.09 17.98 22.52
N VAL A 8 1.99 18.18 21.20
CA VAL A 8 2.25 19.46 20.53
C VAL A 8 1.10 20.46 20.77
N GLU A 9 1.38 21.76 20.70
CA GLU A 9 0.38 22.81 20.93
C GLU A 9 -0.76 22.79 19.91
N PHE A 10 -0.49 22.31 18.70
CA PHE A 10 -1.43 22.21 17.59
C PHE A 10 -1.98 20.78 17.38
N ALA A 11 -1.91 19.93 18.41
CA ALA A 11 -2.50 18.59 18.36
C ALA A 11 -3.98 18.62 17.96
N SER A 12 -4.48 17.53 17.42
CA SER A 12 -5.87 17.40 17.00
C SER A 12 -6.84 17.74 18.12
N THR A 13 -7.84 18.57 17.82
CA THR A 13 -8.96 18.87 18.71
C THR A 13 -10.15 17.92 18.55
N HIS A 14 -10.02 16.92 17.67
CA HIS A 14 -11.03 15.90 17.41
C HIS A 14 -10.58 14.55 17.99
N ASP A 15 -11.30 14.08 19.02
CA ASP A 15 -11.01 12.80 19.64
C ASP A 15 -10.99 11.65 18.64
N GLY A 16 -9.96 10.82 18.70
CA GLY A 16 -9.78 9.66 17.82
C GLY A 16 -9.36 10.00 16.38
N CYS A 17 -8.97 11.25 16.11
CA CYS A 17 -8.51 11.68 14.79
C CYS A 17 -7.15 12.36 14.88
N MET A 18 -6.20 11.93 14.05
CA MET A 18 -4.92 12.61 13.88
C MET A 18 -4.36 12.40 12.47
N HIS A 19 -3.43 13.22 12.04
CA HIS A 19 -2.61 13.03 10.85
C HIS A 19 -1.43 12.08 11.15
N ALA A 20 -1.73 10.78 11.36
CA ALA A 20 -0.73 9.78 11.72
C ALA A 20 0.08 9.23 10.52
N CYS A 21 -0.21 9.70 9.31
CA CYS A 21 0.47 9.31 8.07
C CYS A 21 1.19 10.48 7.38
N GLY A 22 1.09 11.70 7.91
CA GLY A 22 1.80 12.87 7.37
C GLY A 22 1.17 13.51 6.13
N HIS A 23 -0.11 13.21 5.82
CA HIS A 23 -0.78 13.77 4.63
C HIS A 23 -1.01 15.28 4.73
N ASP A 24 -1.06 15.85 5.93
CA ASP A 24 -1.00 17.28 6.18
C ASP A 24 0.32 17.91 5.70
N GLY A 25 1.44 17.22 5.98
CA GLY A 25 2.75 17.59 5.46
C GLY A 25 2.84 17.47 3.94
N HIS A 26 2.29 16.40 3.33
CA HIS A 26 2.25 16.26 1.86
C HIS A 26 1.47 17.39 1.21
N THR A 27 0.31 17.76 1.78
CA THR A 27 -0.50 18.88 1.33
C THR A 27 0.24 20.20 1.48
N SER A 28 0.93 20.40 2.60
CA SER A 28 1.71 21.62 2.89
C SER A 28 2.88 21.78 1.91
N ILE A 29 3.59 20.70 1.57
CA ILE A 29 4.65 20.70 0.55
C ILE A 29 4.07 21.16 -0.81
N LEU A 30 2.92 20.61 -1.21
CA LEU A 30 2.32 20.96 -2.50
C LEU A 30 1.79 22.40 -2.53
N LEU A 31 1.29 22.92 -1.41
CA LEU A 31 0.91 24.34 -1.25
C LEU A 31 2.15 25.26 -1.32
N GLY A 32 3.22 24.89 -0.62
CA GLY A 32 4.50 25.62 -0.68
C GLY A 32 5.10 25.63 -2.09
N PHE A 33 4.99 24.51 -2.81
CA PHE A 33 5.40 24.43 -4.21
C PHE A 33 4.51 25.29 -5.12
N ALA A 34 3.20 25.35 -4.89
CA ALA A 34 2.30 26.25 -5.62
C ALA A 34 2.65 27.73 -5.39
N GLU A 35 3.05 28.10 -4.16
CA GLU A 35 3.53 29.46 -3.83
C GLU A 35 4.84 29.75 -4.57
N TYR A 36 5.80 28.82 -4.53
CA TYR A 36 7.07 28.95 -5.28
C TYR A 36 6.85 29.20 -6.78
N LEU A 37 5.87 28.52 -7.39
CA LEU A 37 5.58 28.63 -8.82
C LEU A 37 5.11 30.04 -9.24
N LYS A 38 4.60 30.87 -8.35
CA LYS A 38 4.12 32.22 -8.68
C LYS A 38 5.21 33.13 -9.24
N ASP A 39 6.47 32.89 -8.87
CA ASP A 39 7.61 33.69 -9.31
C ASP A 39 8.13 33.30 -10.68
N PHE A 40 7.53 32.28 -11.32
CA PHE A 40 7.99 31.75 -12.60
C PHE A 40 6.90 31.82 -13.69
N LYS A 41 7.34 31.71 -14.94
CA LYS A 41 6.47 31.48 -16.09
C LYS A 41 6.83 30.12 -16.71
N PRO A 42 6.20 29.04 -16.24
CA PRO A 42 6.54 27.70 -16.72
C PRO A 42 6.34 27.56 -18.23
N LYS A 43 7.27 26.90 -18.91
CA LYS A 43 7.20 26.60 -20.36
C LYS A 43 6.23 25.45 -20.66
N LYS A 44 5.82 24.70 -19.64
CA LYS A 44 4.85 23.59 -19.73
C LYS A 44 3.82 23.74 -18.61
N ASN A 45 2.64 23.17 -18.81
CA ASN A 45 1.62 23.17 -17.77
C ASN A 45 2.02 22.25 -16.61
N ILE A 46 1.70 22.68 -15.41
CA ILE A 46 1.88 21.91 -14.17
C ILE A 46 0.49 21.69 -13.58
N LEU A 47 0.12 20.44 -13.35
CA LEU A 47 -1.12 20.04 -12.70
C LEU A 47 -0.82 19.69 -11.26
N LEU A 48 -1.37 20.43 -10.30
CA LEU A 48 -1.29 20.14 -8.88
C LEU A 48 -2.54 19.34 -8.48
N ILE A 49 -2.35 18.15 -7.90
CA ILE A 49 -3.43 17.25 -7.53
C ILE A 49 -3.46 17.14 -6.00
N PHE A 50 -4.48 17.71 -5.37
CA PHE A 50 -4.78 17.56 -3.95
C PHE A 50 -5.83 16.46 -3.81
N GLN A 51 -5.38 15.24 -3.58
CA GLN A 51 -6.20 14.05 -3.60
C GLN A 51 -6.71 13.70 -2.20
N PRO A 52 -7.99 13.41 -2.01
CA PRO A 52 -8.53 12.84 -0.77
C PRO A 52 -8.48 11.30 -0.79
N ALA A 53 -8.72 10.68 0.38
CA ALA A 53 -9.06 9.26 0.55
C ALA A 53 -7.98 8.27 0.10
N GLU A 54 -6.69 8.56 0.35
CA GLU A 54 -5.60 7.61 0.09
C GLU A 54 -5.75 6.37 0.99
N GLU A 55 -6.09 6.52 2.28
CA GLU A 55 -6.25 5.43 3.25
C GLU A 55 -7.46 4.49 2.96
N GLY A 56 -8.16 4.74 1.87
CA GLY A 56 -9.31 3.99 1.36
C GLY A 56 -10.54 4.87 1.14
N PRO A 57 -11.26 4.66 0.06
CA PRO A 57 -11.22 3.58 -0.94
C PRO A 57 -10.24 3.80 -2.11
N GLY A 58 -9.35 4.80 -2.05
CA GLY A 58 -8.38 5.10 -3.10
C GLY A 58 -8.84 6.23 -4.04
N GLY A 59 -8.57 7.50 -3.63
CA GLY A 59 -8.99 8.69 -4.38
C GLY A 59 -8.33 8.85 -5.73
N ALA A 60 -7.07 8.34 -5.89
CA ALA A 60 -6.35 8.39 -7.17
C ALA A 60 -7.11 7.72 -8.30
N LYS A 61 -7.74 6.57 -8.03
CA LYS A 61 -8.53 5.85 -9.03
C LYS A 61 -9.68 6.70 -9.58
N PHE A 62 -10.40 7.42 -8.72
CA PHE A 62 -11.49 8.31 -9.16
C PHE A 62 -10.98 9.44 -10.05
N ILE A 63 -9.84 10.04 -9.72
CA ILE A 63 -9.22 11.11 -10.51
C ILE A 63 -8.79 10.58 -11.89
N VAL A 64 -8.24 9.37 -11.95
CA VAL A 64 -7.87 8.70 -13.20
C VAL A 64 -9.10 8.37 -14.05
N ASP A 65 -10.11 7.76 -13.44
CA ASP A 65 -11.35 7.33 -14.13
C ASP A 65 -12.15 8.54 -14.68
N GLU A 66 -12.12 9.69 -14.00
CA GLU A 66 -12.67 10.96 -14.47
C GLU A 66 -11.90 11.56 -15.66
N GLY A 67 -10.75 10.97 -16.01
CA GLY A 67 -9.98 11.32 -17.20
C GLY A 67 -9.18 12.62 -17.10
N TYR A 68 -8.91 13.14 -15.91
CA TYR A 68 -8.17 14.39 -15.74
C TYR A 68 -6.75 14.32 -16.34
N LEU A 69 -6.05 13.19 -16.21
CA LEU A 69 -4.71 13.02 -16.77
C LEU A 69 -4.73 13.13 -18.31
N SER A 70 -5.70 12.51 -18.95
CA SER A 70 -5.89 12.60 -20.41
C SER A 70 -6.33 13.99 -20.85
N LYS A 71 -7.28 14.60 -20.10
CA LYS A 71 -7.83 15.95 -20.38
C LYS A 71 -6.72 17.01 -20.41
N TYR A 72 -5.78 16.94 -19.49
CA TYR A 72 -4.66 17.87 -19.41
C TYR A 72 -3.40 17.37 -20.11
N ASN A 73 -3.47 16.23 -20.82
CA ASN A 73 -2.36 15.63 -21.55
C ASN A 73 -1.11 15.44 -20.66
N VAL A 74 -1.32 14.96 -19.43
CA VAL A 74 -0.25 14.71 -18.46
C VAL A 74 0.74 13.70 -19.04
N LYS A 75 2.04 13.96 -18.91
CA LYS A 75 3.12 13.13 -19.45
C LYS A 75 3.87 12.36 -18.37
N ALA A 76 3.93 12.92 -17.18
CA ALA A 76 4.56 12.31 -16.02
C ALA A 76 3.86 12.77 -14.76
N VAL A 77 3.85 11.93 -13.75
CA VAL A 77 3.33 12.23 -12.41
C VAL A 77 4.41 11.95 -11.37
N PHE A 78 4.50 12.82 -10.37
CA PHE A 78 5.42 12.69 -9.24
C PHE A 78 4.62 12.77 -7.95
N GLY A 79 4.97 11.91 -6.99
CA GLY A 79 4.41 11.92 -5.64
C GLY A 79 5.51 11.68 -4.62
N LEU A 80 5.25 12.12 -3.38
CA LEU A 80 6.13 11.83 -2.26
C LEU A 80 5.33 11.37 -1.05
N HIS A 81 6.01 10.67 -0.15
CA HIS A 81 5.52 10.38 1.19
C HIS A 81 6.59 10.69 2.23
N LEU A 82 6.19 11.30 3.36
CA LEU A 82 7.06 11.46 4.53
C LEU A 82 7.34 10.08 5.15
N PHE A 83 8.62 9.78 5.42
CA PHE A 83 8.98 8.42 5.81
C PHE A 83 9.86 8.39 7.07
N PRO A 84 9.31 7.95 8.22
CA PRO A 84 10.01 8.01 9.52
C PRO A 84 11.09 6.93 9.69
N SER A 85 11.33 6.07 8.70
CA SER A 85 12.45 5.14 8.72
C SER A 85 13.71 5.72 8.08
N LEU A 86 13.62 6.87 7.41
CA LEU A 86 14.75 7.63 6.86
C LEU A 86 15.06 8.83 7.75
N ALA A 87 16.34 9.16 7.90
CA ALA A 87 16.77 10.35 8.59
C ALA A 87 16.17 11.62 7.93
N GLU A 88 15.96 12.65 8.72
CA GLU A 88 15.39 13.93 8.27
C GLU A 88 16.12 14.50 7.06
N GLY A 89 15.37 14.87 6.03
CA GLY A 89 15.90 15.44 4.78
C GLY A 89 16.49 14.43 3.79
N VAL A 90 16.69 13.17 4.18
CA VAL A 90 17.18 12.13 3.28
C VAL A 90 16.09 11.71 2.29
N ILE A 91 16.42 11.62 1.01
CA ILE A 91 15.52 11.17 -0.05
C ILE A 91 15.75 9.68 -0.30
N GLY A 92 14.66 8.91 -0.35
CA GLY A 92 14.69 7.48 -0.65
C GLY A 92 13.76 7.11 -1.80
N THR A 93 14.27 6.42 -2.80
CA THR A 93 13.48 5.82 -3.88
C THR A 93 14.28 4.76 -4.62
N ARG A 94 13.72 4.16 -5.67
CA ARG A 94 14.41 3.20 -6.56
C ARG A 94 13.73 3.14 -7.93
N PRO A 95 14.39 2.66 -8.97
CA PRO A 95 13.75 2.34 -10.24
C PRO A 95 12.96 1.03 -10.15
N GLY A 96 11.92 0.89 -10.97
CA GLY A 96 11.09 -0.31 -11.01
C GLY A 96 10.18 -0.50 -9.79
N PRO A 97 9.88 -1.74 -9.38
CA PRO A 97 8.99 -2.00 -8.25
C PRO A 97 9.47 -1.33 -6.96
N PHE A 98 8.60 -0.53 -6.33
CA PHE A 98 8.91 0.25 -5.14
C PHE A 98 7.98 -0.06 -3.96
N MET A 99 6.65 -0.07 -4.19
CA MET A 99 5.68 -0.45 -3.16
C MET A 99 4.76 -1.56 -3.66
N ALA A 100 4.24 -2.37 -2.74
CA ALA A 100 3.53 -3.58 -3.11
C ALA A 100 2.09 -3.31 -3.57
N GLN A 101 1.61 -4.14 -4.49
CA GLN A 101 0.18 -4.38 -4.66
C GLN A 101 -0.39 -5.00 -3.41
N THR A 102 -1.60 -4.60 -3.03
CA THR A 102 -2.36 -5.22 -1.95
C THR A 102 -3.60 -5.92 -2.47
N GLY A 103 -4.03 -6.96 -1.76
CA GLY A 103 -5.29 -7.64 -1.99
C GLY A 103 -5.89 -8.14 -0.69
N GLU A 104 -7.21 -8.11 -0.63
CA GLU A 104 -8.00 -8.69 0.48
C GLU A 104 -8.57 -10.02 0.08
N ILE A 105 -8.65 -10.94 1.03
CA ILE A 105 -9.07 -12.31 0.81
C ILE A 105 -10.09 -12.68 1.88
N ASP A 106 -11.31 -12.95 1.44
CA ASP A 106 -12.37 -13.52 2.27
C ASP A 106 -12.74 -14.90 1.73
N ILE A 107 -12.70 -15.92 2.59
CA ILE A 107 -13.04 -17.30 2.20
C ILE A 107 -14.02 -17.88 3.22
N ILE A 108 -15.05 -18.53 2.69
CA ILE A 108 -16.05 -19.24 3.50
C ILE A 108 -16.02 -20.71 3.11
N ILE A 109 -15.81 -21.57 4.10
CA ILE A 109 -15.82 -23.02 3.98
C ILE A 109 -17.13 -23.54 4.59
N ARG A 110 -17.96 -24.23 3.80
CA ARG A 110 -19.19 -24.85 4.26
C ARG A 110 -19.10 -26.36 4.19
N GLY A 111 -19.50 -27.01 5.25
CA GLY A 111 -19.54 -28.45 5.36
C GLY A 111 -20.87 -28.94 5.95
N LYS A 112 -20.81 -29.91 6.84
CA LYS A 112 -22.01 -30.48 7.47
C LYS A 112 -21.81 -30.59 8.97
N SER A 113 -22.61 -29.85 9.73
CA SER A 113 -22.60 -29.87 11.19
C SER A 113 -23.08 -31.23 11.77
N GLY A 114 -22.71 -31.50 13.01
CA GLY A 114 -23.20 -32.64 13.76
C GLY A 114 -22.50 -32.85 15.09
N HIS A 115 -22.81 -33.98 15.76
CA HIS A 115 -22.26 -34.27 17.06
C HIS A 115 -20.77 -34.60 16.98
N GLY A 116 -19.94 -33.97 17.81
CA GLY A 116 -18.48 -34.12 17.79
C GLY A 116 -17.98 -35.58 18.02
N ALA A 117 -18.78 -36.45 18.65
CA ALA A 117 -18.48 -37.87 18.79
C ALA A 117 -18.94 -38.75 17.61
N MET A 118 -19.57 -38.15 16.57
CA MET A 118 -20.05 -38.85 15.38
C MET A 118 -19.50 -38.19 14.08
N PRO A 119 -18.16 -38.01 13.96
CA PRO A 119 -17.56 -37.25 12.84
C PRO A 119 -17.80 -37.91 11.47
N HIS A 120 -18.02 -39.23 11.41
CA HIS A 120 -18.30 -39.99 10.21
C HIS A 120 -19.64 -39.62 9.53
N THR A 121 -20.52 -38.87 10.20
CA THR A 121 -21.80 -38.38 9.66
C THR A 121 -21.77 -36.94 9.22
N THR A 122 -20.63 -36.29 9.35
CA THR A 122 -20.41 -34.84 9.20
C THR A 122 -19.30 -34.52 8.18
N ILE A 123 -19.09 -33.23 7.94
CA ILE A 123 -17.94 -32.72 7.20
C ILE A 123 -17.32 -31.64 8.09
N ASP A 124 -16.14 -31.91 8.64
CA ASP A 124 -15.49 -31.06 9.66
C ASP A 124 -14.76 -29.87 9.01
N THR A 125 -15.44 -28.74 8.99
CA THR A 125 -14.92 -27.51 8.39
C THR A 125 -13.72 -26.94 9.15
N VAL A 126 -13.61 -27.14 10.47
CA VAL A 126 -12.47 -26.64 11.26
C VAL A 126 -11.20 -27.39 10.88
N LEU A 127 -11.25 -28.72 10.81
CA LEU A 127 -10.12 -29.54 10.38
C LEU A 127 -9.71 -29.23 8.92
N ILE A 128 -10.70 -29.09 8.04
CA ILE A 128 -10.47 -28.78 6.63
C ILE A 128 -9.85 -27.39 6.46
N THR A 129 -10.31 -26.40 7.22
CA THR A 129 -9.75 -25.03 7.19
C THR A 129 -8.27 -25.03 7.61
N ALA A 130 -7.89 -25.78 8.64
CA ALA A 130 -6.49 -25.88 9.05
C ALA A 130 -5.60 -26.44 7.92
N LYS A 131 -6.05 -27.49 7.24
CA LYS A 131 -5.35 -28.07 6.06
C LYS A 131 -5.32 -27.11 4.86
N LEU A 132 -6.38 -26.35 4.66
CA LEU A 132 -6.47 -25.37 3.57
C LEU A 132 -5.46 -24.24 3.77
N ILE A 133 -5.34 -23.71 4.98
CA ILE A 133 -4.33 -22.68 5.32
C ILE A 133 -2.92 -23.22 5.10
N GLU A 134 -2.63 -24.45 5.52
CA GLU A 134 -1.34 -25.11 5.27
C GLU A 134 -1.06 -25.24 3.77
N ALA A 135 -2.05 -25.66 2.98
CA ALA A 135 -1.92 -25.76 1.53
C ALA A 135 -1.62 -24.40 0.88
N TYR A 136 -2.24 -23.31 1.34
CA TYR A 136 -1.97 -21.97 0.82
C TYR A 136 -0.53 -21.50 1.07
N GLN A 137 0.08 -21.90 2.22
CA GLN A 137 1.50 -21.55 2.46
C GLN A 137 2.42 -22.19 1.42
N SER A 138 2.02 -23.32 0.82
CA SER A 138 2.76 -23.95 -0.27
C SER A 138 2.78 -23.11 -1.56
N ILE A 139 1.84 -22.19 -1.75
CA ILE A 139 1.83 -21.28 -2.91
C ILE A 139 3.08 -20.41 -2.90
N VAL A 140 3.32 -19.71 -1.80
CA VAL A 140 4.50 -18.83 -1.67
C VAL A 140 5.79 -19.66 -1.73
N SER A 141 5.86 -20.76 -0.97
CA SER A 141 7.10 -21.53 -0.86
C SER A 141 7.43 -22.42 -2.07
N ARG A 142 6.46 -22.74 -2.96
CA ARG A 142 6.63 -23.71 -4.06
C ARG A 142 6.15 -23.24 -5.43
N ASN A 143 5.33 -22.19 -5.52
CA ASN A 143 4.81 -21.69 -6.79
C ASN A 143 5.28 -20.27 -7.14
N VAL A 144 5.74 -19.50 -6.16
CA VAL A 144 6.41 -18.21 -6.36
C VAL A 144 7.89 -18.47 -6.64
N SER A 145 8.48 -17.73 -7.57
CA SER A 145 9.92 -17.76 -7.83
C SER A 145 10.69 -17.32 -6.56
N PRO A 146 11.80 -17.94 -6.20
CA PRO A 146 12.60 -17.49 -5.06
C PRO A 146 13.24 -16.10 -5.26
N LEU A 147 13.19 -15.55 -6.46
CA LEU A 147 13.62 -14.19 -6.78
C LEU A 147 12.48 -13.17 -6.68
N ASP A 148 11.24 -13.63 -6.56
CA ASP A 148 10.05 -12.80 -6.38
C ASP A 148 9.65 -12.76 -4.91
N SER A 149 9.15 -11.62 -4.45
CA SER A 149 8.65 -11.47 -3.10
C SER A 149 7.12 -11.47 -3.06
N ALA A 150 6.54 -12.28 -2.19
CA ALA A 150 5.11 -12.33 -1.93
C ALA A 150 4.81 -12.58 -0.46
N VAL A 151 3.73 -11.97 0.03
CA VAL A 151 3.15 -12.23 1.35
C VAL A 151 1.73 -12.75 1.15
N LEU A 152 1.40 -13.87 1.82
CA LEU A 152 0.05 -14.41 1.91
C LEU A 152 -0.22 -14.74 3.37
N THR A 153 -1.07 -13.92 4.02
CA THR A 153 -1.32 -14.00 5.46
C THR A 153 -2.82 -14.11 5.71
N PHE A 154 -3.22 -15.01 6.61
CA PHE A 154 -4.57 -15.13 7.13
C PHE A 154 -4.57 -14.65 8.58
N GLY A 155 -5.11 -13.45 8.82
CA GLY A 155 -5.08 -12.78 10.12
C GLY A 155 -6.29 -13.11 10.99
N LYS A 156 -7.38 -13.67 10.41
CA LYS A 156 -8.61 -13.97 11.15
C LYS A 156 -9.21 -15.28 10.72
N ILE A 157 -9.65 -16.09 11.71
CA ILE A 157 -10.40 -17.33 11.52
C ILE A 157 -11.59 -17.26 12.47
N GLU A 158 -12.78 -17.54 11.96
CA GLU A 158 -14.01 -17.52 12.74
C GLU A 158 -14.88 -18.72 12.37
N GLY A 159 -15.23 -19.56 13.36
CA GLY A 159 -16.08 -20.73 13.14
C GLY A 159 -16.29 -21.57 14.39
N GLY A 160 -17.41 -22.30 14.43
CA GLY A 160 -17.81 -23.13 15.55
C GLY A 160 -18.44 -22.36 16.70
N GLY A 161 -19.43 -22.96 17.34
CA GLY A 161 -20.15 -22.38 18.48
C GLY A 161 -20.02 -23.17 19.80
N ALA A 162 -19.65 -24.44 19.73
CA ALA A 162 -19.53 -25.28 20.91
C ALA A 162 -18.51 -26.40 20.70
N ARG A 163 -17.82 -26.79 21.80
CA ARG A 163 -16.72 -27.78 21.76
C ARG A 163 -17.13 -29.19 21.32
N ASN A 164 -18.40 -29.54 21.41
CA ASN A 164 -18.96 -30.87 21.12
C ASN A 164 -19.84 -30.89 19.86
N ILE A 165 -19.81 -29.81 19.08
CA ILE A 165 -20.53 -29.67 17.80
C ILE A 165 -19.52 -29.37 16.71
N ILE A 166 -19.51 -30.16 15.63
CA ILE A 166 -18.73 -29.90 14.44
C ILE A 166 -19.35 -28.69 13.72
N ALA A 167 -18.52 -27.72 13.43
CA ALA A 167 -18.95 -26.46 12.77
C ALA A 167 -19.42 -26.73 11.36
N GLU A 168 -20.53 -26.07 10.96
CA GLU A 168 -21.03 -26.10 9.58
C GLU A 168 -20.25 -25.15 8.69
N THR A 169 -19.82 -24.02 9.25
CA THR A 169 -19.18 -22.96 8.50
C THR A 169 -17.95 -22.43 9.25
N VAL A 170 -16.89 -22.17 8.49
CA VAL A 170 -15.72 -21.40 8.94
C VAL A 170 -15.46 -20.30 7.94
N LYS A 171 -15.20 -19.08 8.45
CA LYS A 171 -14.74 -17.94 7.68
C LYS A 171 -13.27 -17.66 7.97
N ILE A 172 -12.46 -17.38 6.95
CA ILE A 172 -11.09 -16.89 7.10
C ILE A 172 -10.93 -15.59 6.31
N GLU A 173 -10.18 -14.65 6.87
CA GLU A 173 -9.87 -13.38 6.27
C GLU A 173 -8.35 -13.22 6.20
N GLY A 174 -7.87 -12.73 5.06
CA GLY A 174 -6.44 -12.62 4.80
C GLY A 174 -6.07 -11.48 3.89
N THR A 175 -4.78 -11.37 3.64
CA THR A 175 -4.20 -10.36 2.76
C THR A 175 -3.09 -10.96 1.91
N CYS A 176 -2.97 -10.44 0.69
CA CYS A 176 -1.87 -10.76 -0.22
C CYS A 176 -1.10 -9.48 -0.57
N ARG A 177 0.25 -9.58 -0.66
CA ARG A 177 1.13 -8.51 -1.13
C ARG A 177 2.07 -9.07 -2.20
N THR A 178 2.23 -8.34 -3.30
CA THR A 178 3.16 -8.68 -4.39
C THR A 178 3.70 -7.41 -5.04
N PHE A 179 4.80 -7.51 -5.78
CA PHE A 179 5.35 -6.38 -6.54
C PHE A 179 4.97 -6.41 -8.02
N SER A 180 4.08 -7.32 -8.44
CA SER A 180 3.53 -7.32 -9.79
C SER A 180 2.10 -7.87 -9.80
N LYS A 181 1.30 -7.41 -10.75
CA LYS A 181 -0.08 -7.90 -10.97
C LYS A 181 -0.09 -9.36 -11.40
N GLU A 182 0.84 -9.74 -12.25
CA GLU A 182 0.96 -11.09 -12.79
C GLU A 182 1.20 -12.10 -11.67
N LEU A 183 2.04 -11.73 -10.70
CA LEU A 183 2.29 -12.58 -9.53
C LEU A 183 1.06 -12.70 -8.65
N PHE A 184 0.34 -11.59 -8.43
CA PHE A 184 -0.92 -11.60 -7.68
C PHE A 184 -1.94 -12.53 -8.34
N GLU A 185 -2.20 -12.38 -9.64
CA GLU A 185 -3.12 -13.20 -10.42
C GLU A 185 -2.74 -14.68 -10.37
N LYS A 186 -1.43 -14.98 -10.46
CA LYS A 186 -0.92 -16.36 -10.33
C LYS A 186 -1.22 -16.96 -8.96
N ILE A 187 -1.07 -16.18 -7.88
CA ILE A 187 -1.40 -16.62 -6.52
C ILE A 187 -2.90 -16.89 -6.40
N VAL A 188 -3.75 -15.95 -6.83
CA VAL A 188 -5.21 -16.10 -6.83
C VAL A 188 -5.64 -17.35 -7.59
N LYS A 189 -5.13 -17.52 -8.81
CA LYS A 189 -5.41 -18.69 -9.62
C LYS A 189 -5.02 -20.00 -8.92
N ARG A 190 -3.88 -20.01 -8.22
CA ARG A 190 -3.45 -21.19 -7.48
C ARG A 190 -4.31 -21.46 -6.25
N MET A 191 -4.82 -20.42 -5.57
CA MET A 191 -5.81 -20.58 -4.49
C MET A 191 -7.08 -21.24 -5.00
N GLU A 192 -7.62 -20.79 -6.14
CA GLU A 192 -8.79 -21.40 -6.78
C GLU A 192 -8.59 -22.87 -7.13
N ASP A 193 -7.39 -23.23 -7.64
CA ASP A 193 -7.07 -24.63 -7.95
C ASP A 193 -7.07 -25.50 -6.68
N ILE A 194 -6.56 -24.96 -5.57
CA ILE A 194 -6.57 -25.61 -4.25
C ILE A 194 -8.02 -25.77 -3.76
N HIS A 195 -8.88 -24.73 -3.89
CA HIS A 195 -10.32 -24.83 -3.53
C HIS A 195 -10.95 -26.03 -4.21
N ARG A 196 -10.85 -26.12 -5.55
CA ARG A 196 -11.41 -27.26 -6.32
C ARG A 196 -10.88 -28.63 -5.86
N GLY A 197 -9.60 -28.69 -5.52
CA GLY A 197 -9.00 -29.91 -4.98
C GLY A 197 -9.58 -30.29 -3.63
N PHE A 198 -9.81 -29.33 -2.75
CA PHE A 198 -10.40 -29.56 -1.44
C PHE A 198 -11.89 -29.90 -1.49
N GLU A 199 -12.64 -29.22 -2.36
CA GLU A 199 -14.06 -29.54 -2.62
C GLU A 199 -14.22 -30.98 -3.08
N LEU A 200 -13.39 -31.42 -4.03
CA LEU A 200 -13.40 -32.79 -4.52
C LEU A 200 -12.98 -33.80 -3.46
N ALA A 201 -11.96 -33.50 -2.68
CA ALA A 201 -11.37 -34.45 -1.72
C ALA A 201 -12.19 -34.60 -0.43
N TYR A 202 -12.83 -33.49 0.04
CA TYR A 202 -13.48 -33.43 1.34
C TYR A 202 -14.99 -33.22 1.27
N GLY A 203 -15.57 -32.94 0.09
CA GLY A 203 -16.99 -32.70 -0.09
C GLY A 203 -17.48 -31.41 0.57
N VAL A 204 -16.59 -30.43 0.80
CA VAL A 204 -16.93 -29.08 1.25
C VAL A 204 -17.32 -28.20 0.08
N GLU A 205 -18.01 -27.10 0.37
CA GLU A 205 -18.20 -25.97 -0.55
C GLU A 205 -17.25 -24.86 -0.09
N ILE A 206 -16.45 -24.30 -1.02
CA ILE A 206 -15.54 -23.19 -0.74
C ILE A 206 -15.91 -22.01 -1.63
N THR A 207 -16.31 -20.90 -1.03
CA THR A 207 -16.54 -19.63 -1.72
C THR A 207 -15.50 -18.63 -1.30
N SER A 208 -14.98 -17.86 -2.24
CA SER A 208 -13.99 -16.82 -1.98
C SER A 208 -14.35 -15.53 -2.68
N ASP A 209 -14.07 -14.42 -1.99
CA ASP A 209 -14.03 -13.06 -2.54
C ASP A 209 -12.61 -12.55 -2.38
N ILE A 210 -11.87 -12.50 -3.49
CA ILE A 210 -10.48 -12.06 -3.52
C ILE A 210 -10.42 -10.78 -4.33
N ARG A 211 -10.21 -9.67 -3.65
CA ARG A 211 -10.24 -8.33 -4.21
C ARG A 211 -8.83 -7.78 -4.38
N PRO A 212 -8.37 -7.54 -5.62
CA PRO A 212 -7.19 -6.69 -5.80
C PRO A 212 -7.55 -5.28 -5.35
N MET A 213 -6.70 -4.73 -4.48
CA MET A 213 -6.80 -3.35 -4.00
C MET A 213 -5.85 -2.46 -4.82
N TYR A 214 -4.96 -1.71 -4.17
CA TYR A 214 -4.03 -0.84 -4.89
C TYR A 214 -3.05 -1.65 -5.74
N PRO A 215 -2.78 -1.22 -7.00
CA PRO A 215 -1.72 -1.80 -7.82
C PRO A 215 -0.33 -1.60 -7.18
N PRO A 216 0.73 -2.25 -7.68
CA PRO A 216 2.08 -1.96 -7.22
C PRO A 216 2.52 -0.57 -7.70
N VAL A 217 3.22 0.17 -6.85
CA VAL A 217 3.95 1.38 -7.27
C VAL A 217 5.21 0.93 -8.00
N VAL A 218 5.32 1.32 -9.29
CA VAL A 218 6.44 0.95 -10.15
C VAL A 218 7.05 2.21 -10.76
N ASN A 219 8.19 2.64 -10.25
CA ASN A 219 8.86 3.84 -10.72
C ASN A 219 9.42 3.67 -12.12
N THR A 220 9.04 4.58 -13.01
CA THR A 220 9.49 4.56 -14.41
C THR A 220 11.00 4.81 -14.50
N PRO A 221 11.82 3.92 -15.09
CA PRO A 221 13.27 4.03 -15.05
C PRO A 221 13.83 5.35 -15.59
N TYR A 222 13.31 5.87 -16.70
CA TYR A 222 13.82 7.14 -17.25
C TYR A 222 13.47 8.35 -16.35
N LEU A 223 12.33 8.31 -15.63
CA LEU A 223 11.98 9.33 -14.64
C LEU A 223 12.88 9.24 -13.41
N TYR A 224 13.27 8.03 -13.03
CA TYR A 224 14.24 7.83 -11.96
C TYR A 224 15.60 8.44 -12.31
N GLU A 225 16.12 8.24 -13.53
CA GLU A 225 17.38 8.87 -13.96
C GLU A 225 17.28 10.40 -13.91
N LYS A 226 16.19 10.97 -14.40
CA LYS A 226 15.91 12.40 -14.31
C LYS A 226 15.81 12.89 -12.86
N PHE A 227 15.13 12.14 -12.03
CA PHE A 227 15.01 12.44 -10.61
C PHE A 227 16.39 12.44 -9.92
N ARG A 228 17.24 11.46 -10.20
CA ARG A 228 18.58 11.38 -9.64
C ARG A 228 19.46 12.56 -10.09
N ASN A 229 19.35 12.99 -11.34
CA ASN A 229 20.03 14.18 -11.82
C ASN A 229 19.55 15.45 -11.08
N ALA A 230 18.23 15.59 -10.89
CA ALA A 230 17.64 16.73 -10.18
C ALA A 230 18.01 16.78 -8.68
N THR A 231 18.29 15.63 -8.08
CA THR A 231 18.49 15.50 -6.62
C THR A 231 19.96 15.21 -6.24
N GLN A 232 20.93 15.58 -7.06
CA GLN A 232 22.36 15.33 -6.80
C GLN A 232 22.87 16.01 -5.52
N ASP A 233 22.28 17.15 -5.15
CA ASP A 233 22.66 17.95 -4.00
C ASP A 233 21.99 17.48 -2.68
N PHE A 234 21.11 16.48 -2.76
CA PHE A 234 20.41 15.91 -1.60
C PHE A 234 21.08 14.63 -1.13
N GLU A 235 21.02 14.39 0.17
CA GLU A 235 21.35 13.07 0.70
C GLU A 235 20.34 12.04 0.19
N TYR A 236 20.83 10.93 -0.35
CA TYR A 236 20.01 9.96 -1.07
C TYR A 236 20.35 8.52 -0.68
N VAL A 237 19.32 7.69 -0.55
CA VAL A 237 19.43 6.24 -0.36
C VAL A 237 18.59 5.52 -1.42
N GLU A 238 19.18 4.60 -2.17
CA GLU A 238 18.43 3.65 -2.97
C GLU A 238 17.83 2.59 -2.05
N LEU A 239 16.50 2.56 -1.99
CA LEU A 239 15.77 1.71 -1.06
C LEU A 239 15.48 0.33 -1.65
N GLU A 240 15.44 -0.69 -0.78
CA GLU A 240 14.77 -1.94 -1.12
C GLU A 240 13.26 -1.71 -1.25
N PRO A 241 12.55 -2.54 -2.05
CA PRO A 241 11.10 -2.45 -2.17
C PRO A 241 10.42 -2.66 -0.82
N VAL A 242 9.33 -1.93 -0.56
CA VAL A 242 8.59 -2.04 0.71
C VAL A 242 7.21 -2.67 0.50
N MET A 243 6.75 -3.45 1.48
CA MET A 243 5.43 -4.11 1.44
C MET A 243 4.26 -3.19 1.81
N LEU A 244 4.51 -1.87 1.89
CA LEU A 244 3.46 -0.85 1.98
C LEU A 244 2.74 -0.72 0.64
N ALA A 245 1.53 -0.18 0.66
CA ALA A 245 0.73 0.08 -0.53
C ALA A 245 0.40 1.58 -0.61
N GLU A 246 0.18 2.08 -1.82
CA GLU A 246 -0.08 3.48 -2.10
C GLU A 246 -0.95 3.62 -3.36
N ASP A 247 -2.01 4.38 -3.30
CA ASP A 247 -2.95 4.51 -4.41
C ASP A 247 -2.42 5.38 -5.56
N PHE A 248 -1.29 6.09 -5.36
CA PHE A 248 -0.51 6.73 -6.44
C PHE A 248 -0.26 5.80 -7.62
N ALA A 249 -0.20 4.50 -7.35
CA ALA A 249 -0.06 3.46 -8.37
C ALA A 249 -1.11 3.55 -9.49
N TYR A 250 -2.32 4.03 -9.22
CA TYR A 250 -3.34 4.24 -10.24
C TYR A 250 -2.95 5.31 -11.25
N TYR A 251 -2.25 6.38 -10.82
CA TYR A 251 -1.70 7.36 -11.78
C TYR A 251 -0.65 6.73 -12.67
N GLN A 252 0.18 5.82 -12.12
CA GLN A 252 1.22 5.13 -12.89
C GLN A 252 0.66 4.12 -13.91
N GLU A 253 -0.57 3.65 -13.72
CA GLU A 253 -1.27 2.86 -14.76
C GLU A 253 -1.67 3.70 -15.98
N ALA A 254 -1.89 4.99 -15.79
CA ALA A 254 -2.33 5.90 -16.84
C ALA A 254 -1.17 6.65 -17.51
N VAL A 255 -0.12 7.02 -16.76
CA VAL A 255 1.03 7.78 -17.25
C VAL A 255 2.31 7.35 -16.53
N SER A 256 3.47 7.65 -17.10
CA SER A 256 4.75 7.44 -16.42
C SER A 256 4.78 8.17 -15.08
N GLY A 257 5.25 7.50 -14.02
CA GLY A 257 5.26 8.09 -12.69
C GLY A 257 6.51 7.73 -11.89
N LEU A 258 6.81 8.58 -10.91
CA LEU A 258 7.83 8.35 -9.92
C LEU A 258 7.34 8.76 -8.54
N PHE A 259 7.49 7.85 -7.58
CA PHE A 259 7.19 8.05 -6.18
C PHE A 259 8.47 7.96 -5.36
N PHE A 260 8.62 8.83 -4.36
CA PHE A 260 9.79 8.83 -3.50
C PHE A 260 9.42 9.11 -2.04
N PHE A 261 10.29 8.73 -1.13
CA PHE A 261 10.18 9.05 0.29
C PHE A 261 11.06 10.23 0.65
N LEU A 262 10.54 11.09 1.53
CA LEU A 262 11.28 12.14 2.21
C LEU A 262 11.40 11.75 3.69
N GLY A 263 12.62 11.56 4.16
CA GLY A 263 12.93 11.20 5.53
C GLY A 263 12.52 12.26 6.53
N VAL A 264 11.94 11.82 7.65
CA VAL A 264 11.47 12.69 8.74
C VAL A 264 11.93 12.21 10.12
N LYS A 265 12.77 11.16 10.19
CA LYS A 265 13.26 10.63 11.45
C LYS A 265 14.24 11.61 12.10
N ASN A 266 13.93 12.07 13.31
CA ASN A 266 14.81 12.90 14.11
C ASN A 266 14.98 12.28 15.52
N GLU A 267 16.12 11.63 15.75
CA GLU A 267 16.42 10.95 17.02
C GLU A 267 16.66 11.93 18.17
N GLU A 268 17.20 13.13 17.89
CA GLU A 268 17.50 14.13 18.89
C GLU A 268 16.23 14.72 19.52
N LEU A 269 15.18 14.88 18.70
CA LEU A 269 13.88 15.36 19.14
C LEU A 269 12.93 14.23 19.54
N GLY A 270 13.33 12.96 19.39
CA GLY A 270 12.51 11.81 19.71
C GLY A 270 11.41 11.52 18.67
N TYR A 271 11.48 12.10 17.47
CA TYR A 271 10.55 11.83 16.37
C TYR A 271 10.97 10.56 15.62
N VAL A 272 10.69 9.43 16.26
CA VAL A 272 11.11 8.09 15.79
C VAL A 272 9.93 7.11 15.63
N ASN A 273 8.71 7.59 15.91
CA ASN A 273 7.52 6.76 15.82
C ASN A 273 7.20 6.45 14.35
N PRO A 274 6.76 5.22 14.05
CA PRO A 274 6.35 4.86 12.70
C PRO A 274 5.05 5.57 12.29
N LEU A 275 4.72 5.50 10.99
CA LEU A 275 3.40 5.88 10.49
C LEU A 275 2.30 5.12 11.23
N HIS A 276 1.11 5.70 11.32
CA HIS A 276 -0.07 5.16 12.01
C HIS A 276 0.14 4.93 13.53
N ASN A 277 1.10 5.63 14.13
CA ASN A 277 1.35 5.62 15.57
C ASN A 277 0.81 6.91 16.21
N CYS A 278 0.22 6.83 17.41
CA CYS A 278 -0.34 7.98 18.13
C CYS A 278 0.68 9.09 18.47
N GLY A 279 1.96 8.76 18.48
CA GLY A 279 3.06 9.71 18.71
C GLY A 279 3.84 10.05 17.43
N PHE A 280 3.32 9.75 16.22
CA PHE A 280 3.97 10.16 14.97
C PHE A 280 4.06 11.69 14.89
N ASN A 281 5.27 12.18 14.62
CA ASN A 281 5.55 13.61 14.46
C ASN A 281 6.83 13.82 13.65
N PHE A 282 7.04 15.02 13.13
CA PHE A 282 8.22 15.41 12.36
C PHE A 282 8.53 16.91 12.53
N VAL A 283 9.72 17.30 12.11
CA VAL A 283 10.14 18.72 12.08
C VAL A 283 9.57 19.36 10.83
N GLU A 284 8.80 20.46 10.99
CA GLU A 284 8.09 21.11 9.87
C GLU A 284 9.06 21.69 8.82
N GLU A 285 10.27 22.08 9.21
CA GLU A 285 11.31 22.58 8.31
C GLU A 285 11.66 21.60 7.18
N VAL A 286 11.51 20.29 7.41
CA VAL A 286 11.77 19.26 6.39
C VAL A 286 10.83 19.38 5.19
N LEU A 287 9.65 19.98 5.35
CA LEU A 287 8.69 20.19 4.26
C LEU A 287 9.27 21.07 3.15
N VAL A 288 10.18 22.00 3.52
CA VAL A 288 10.90 22.86 2.55
C VAL A 288 11.78 22.01 1.62
N GLU A 289 12.36 20.91 2.11
CA GLU A 289 13.13 19.99 1.26
C GLU A 289 12.25 19.33 0.20
N GLY A 290 11.01 18.96 0.52
CA GLY A 290 10.04 18.47 -0.46
C GLY A 290 9.73 19.50 -1.56
N VAL A 291 9.55 20.78 -1.19
CA VAL A 291 9.38 21.87 -2.16
C VAL A 291 10.61 22.01 -3.05
N LYS A 292 11.82 21.97 -2.48
CA LYS A 292 13.08 22.04 -3.23
C LYS A 292 13.22 20.89 -4.23
N VAL A 293 12.85 19.66 -3.85
CA VAL A 293 12.88 18.52 -4.77
C VAL A 293 11.99 18.76 -5.97
N TYR A 294 10.74 19.21 -5.77
CA TYR A 294 9.86 19.55 -6.88
C TYR A 294 10.40 20.70 -7.74
N SER A 295 11.02 21.71 -7.13
CA SER A 295 11.61 22.80 -7.90
C SER A 295 12.77 22.33 -8.77
N LYS A 296 13.63 21.46 -8.25
CA LYS A 296 14.75 20.87 -9.01
C LYS A 296 14.27 19.97 -10.15
N LEU A 297 13.15 19.28 -9.99
CA LEU A 297 12.52 18.54 -11.09
C LEU A 297 12.09 19.50 -12.23
N LEU A 298 11.54 20.69 -11.91
CA LEU A 298 11.20 21.65 -12.96
C LEU A 298 12.43 22.13 -13.76
N GLU A 299 13.56 22.34 -13.09
CA GLU A 299 14.84 22.68 -13.73
C GLU A 299 15.30 21.54 -14.65
N GLU A 300 15.33 20.29 -14.15
CA GLU A 300 15.78 19.11 -14.90
C GLU A 300 14.91 18.81 -16.13
N PHE A 301 13.60 19.09 -16.06
CA PHE A 301 12.67 18.96 -17.19
C PHE A 301 12.58 20.20 -18.06
N GLU A 302 13.42 21.21 -17.82
CA GLU A 302 13.45 22.50 -18.54
C GLU A 302 12.07 23.19 -18.58
N ILE A 303 11.34 23.13 -17.45
CA ILE A 303 10.01 23.71 -17.32
C ILE A 303 10.11 25.18 -16.88
N ILE A 304 11.10 25.51 -16.08
CA ILE A 304 11.43 26.86 -15.63
C ILE A 304 12.83 27.26 -16.08
#